data_37cdeedd84cff793cf4a6c1f1f90971e
#
_entry.id   37cdeedd84cff793cf4a6c1f1f90971e
#
_cell.length_a   1.000
_cell.length_b   1.000
_cell.length_c   1.000
_cell.angle_alpha   90.00
_cell.angle_beta   90.00
_cell.angle_gamma   90.00
#
_symmetry.space_group_name_H-M   'P 1'
#
loop_
_entity.id
_entity.type
_entity.pdbx_description
1 polymer ?
#
loop_
_entity_poly.entity_id
_entity_poly.type
_entity_poly.pdbx_seq_one_letter_code
_entity_poly.pdbx_strand_id
1 'polypeptide(L)'
;IKEQADHFCHVMLGGLTHDPVQRLSKKLEEFLPGDLDYCFFSDSGSVAVEVSLKMALQYNTNQGRKRPLVLALEHAYHGDTFKAMEVGDDEDYHFAFESKSGVVHIPTEIQALEEAFEKYHDELNCFIVEPLLQGAGGMRMYDISFLKRARELCDEYDVLLIFDEVATGFGRTGNRFVADLV
;
A
#
# COMPACT_ATOMS: atom_id res chain seq x y z
N ILE A 1 22.22 1.70 -19.49
CA ILE A 1 21.17 2.42 -20.26
C ILE A 1 21.49 2.36 -21.76
N LYS A 2 22.68 2.79 -22.22
CA LYS A 2 23.04 2.79 -23.67
C LYS A 2 22.88 1.40 -24.28
N GLU A 3 23.49 0.37 -23.67
CA GLU A 3 23.39 -1.01 -24.10
C GLU A 3 21.94 -1.49 -24.23
N GLN A 4 21.08 -1.18 -23.24
CA GLN A 4 19.68 -1.57 -23.27
C GLN A 4 18.87 -0.79 -24.34
N ALA A 5 19.21 0.47 -24.59
CA ALA A 5 18.56 1.27 -25.62
C ALA A 5 18.88 0.76 -27.03
N ASP A 6 20.05 0.12 -27.23
CA ASP A 6 20.43 -0.52 -28.51
C ASP A 6 19.63 -1.81 -28.76
N HIS A 7 19.02 -2.41 -27.71
CA HIS A 7 18.18 -3.60 -27.82
C HIS A 7 16.70 -3.22 -28.04
N PHE A 8 16.12 -2.53 -27.06
CA PHE A 8 14.74 -2.01 -27.12
C PHE A 8 14.49 -1.03 -25.96
N CYS A 9 13.58 -0.09 -26.18
CA CYS A 9 13.22 0.92 -25.17
C CYS A 9 12.10 0.46 -24.23
N HIS A 10 11.12 -0.28 -24.76
CA HIS A 10 9.95 -0.74 -24.03
C HIS A 10 9.39 -2.04 -24.61
N VAL A 11 8.90 -2.90 -23.70
CA VAL A 11 8.07 -4.05 -24.06
C VAL A 11 6.98 -4.22 -23.00
N MET A 12 5.75 -4.43 -23.45
CA MET A 12 4.62 -4.68 -22.57
C MET A 12 4.74 -6.06 -21.90
N LEU A 13 4.55 -6.12 -20.57
CA LEU A 13 4.65 -7.36 -19.80
C LEU A 13 3.40 -8.26 -19.87
N GLY A 14 2.38 -7.87 -20.64
CA GLY A 14 1.20 -8.68 -20.87
C GLY A 14 1.44 -9.78 -21.93
N GLY A 15 2.00 -10.90 -21.48
CA GLY A 15 2.32 -12.04 -22.36
C GLY A 15 3.76 -12.05 -22.88
N LEU A 16 4.54 -11.01 -22.63
CA LEU A 16 5.96 -10.93 -22.95
C LEU A 16 6.79 -10.66 -21.68
N THR A 17 8.08 -10.91 -21.74
CA THR A 17 9.03 -10.60 -20.68
C THR A 17 10.39 -10.20 -21.27
N HIS A 18 11.29 -9.72 -20.41
CA HIS A 18 12.66 -9.37 -20.80
C HIS A 18 13.63 -9.50 -19.62
N ASP A 19 14.91 -9.72 -19.93
CA ASP A 19 15.96 -9.97 -18.94
C ASP A 19 16.06 -8.91 -17.82
N PRO A 20 16.01 -7.60 -18.10
CA PRO A 20 16.05 -6.59 -17.03
C PRO A 20 14.96 -6.75 -15.98
N VAL A 21 13.70 -7.01 -16.39
CA VAL A 21 12.60 -7.16 -15.41
C VAL A 21 12.73 -8.44 -14.62
N GLN A 22 13.13 -9.54 -15.25
CA GLN A 22 13.34 -10.82 -14.55
C GLN A 22 14.45 -10.71 -13.49
N ARG A 23 15.57 -10.07 -13.86
CA ARG A 23 16.67 -9.82 -12.92
C ARG A 23 16.27 -8.87 -11.78
N LEU A 24 15.46 -7.86 -12.07
CA LEU A 24 14.96 -6.93 -11.06
C LEU A 24 14.00 -7.64 -10.11
N SER A 25 13.03 -8.41 -10.63
CA SER A 25 12.09 -9.17 -9.79
C SER A 25 12.82 -10.11 -8.83
N LYS A 26 13.82 -10.86 -9.33
CA LYS A 26 14.61 -11.74 -8.48
C LYS A 26 15.39 -10.98 -7.39
N LYS A 27 15.95 -9.82 -7.72
CA LYS A 27 16.63 -8.99 -6.71
C LYS A 27 15.67 -8.41 -5.67
N LEU A 28 14.46 -8.05 -6.08
CA LEU A 28 13.44 -7.57 -5.15
C LEU A 28 12.95 -8.69 -4.24
N GLU A 29 12.69 -9.89 -4.75
CA GLU A 29 12.39 -11.08 -3.95
C GLU A 29 13.44 -11.33 -2.86
N GLU A 30 14.74 -11.27 -3.21
CA GLU A 30 15.85 -11.42 -2.26
C GLU A 30 16.00 -10.21 -1.28
N PHE A 31 15.45 -9.06 -1.62
CA PHE A 31 15.65 -7.80 -0.89
C PHE A 31 14.46 -7.45 0.01
N LEU A 32 13.25 -7.86 -0.36
CA LEU A 32 12.02 -7.62 0.39
C LEU A 32 11.91 -8.54 1.62
N PRO A 33 11.22 -8.12 2.68
CA PRO A 33 11.00 -8.95 3.85
C PRO A 33 9.95 -10.05 3.62
N GLY A 34 10.03 -11.10 4.43
CA GLY A 34 9.03 -12.18 4.46
C GLY A 34 9.00 -12.97 3.15
N ASP A 35 7.79 -13.28 2.72
CA ASP A 35 7.45 -14.09 1.54
C ASP A 35 6.81 -13.26 0.41
N LEU A 36 7.29 -12.02 0.24
CA LEU A 36 6.88 -11.13 -0.85
C LEU A 36 7.56 -11.49 -2.17
N ASP A 37 7.17 -12.63 -2.74
CA ASP A 37 7.86 -13.27 -3.88
C ASP A 37 7.42 -12.76 -5.25
N TYR A 38 6.39 -11.92 -5.31
CA TYR A 38 5.81 -11.46 -6.57
C TYR A 38 5.92 -9.96 -6.74
N CYS A 39 6.30 -9.54 -7.94
CA CYS A 39 6.41 -8.13 -8.30
C CYS A 39 5.40 -7.77 -9.39
N PHE A 40 4.69 -6.67 -9.20
CA PHE A 40 3.92 -6.00 -10.22
C PHE A 40 4.54 -4.62 -10.48
N PHE A 41 4.96 -4.36 -11.72
CA PHE A 41 5.59 -3.09 -12.08
C PHE A 41 4.56 -2.11 -12.61
N SER A 42 4.61 -0.88 -12.07
CA SER A 42 3.82 0.26 -12.52
C SER A 42 4.74 1.46 -12.76
N ASP A 43 4.21 2.49 -13.39
CA ASP A 43 4.96 3.69 -13.78
C ASP A 43 4.93 4.80 -12.73
N SER A 44 4.13 4.67 -11.68
CA SER A 44 4.07 5.65 -10.58
C SER A 44 3.58 5.01 -9.27
N GLY A 45 3.81 5.71 -8.15
CA GLY A 45 3.28 5.35 -6.84
C GLY A 45 1.74 5.33 -6.82
N SER A 46 1.11 6.35 -7.43
CA SER A 46 -0.36 6.42 -7.52
C SER A 46 -0.95 5.21 -8.23
N VAL A 47 -0.35 4.77 -9.33
CA VAL A 47 -0.79 3.55 -10.05
C VAL A 47 -0.49 2.29 -9.24
N ALA A 48 0.62 2.24 -8.52
CA ALA A 48 0.93 1.12 -7.62
C ALA A 48 -0.15 0.97 -6.52
N VAL A 49 -0.58 2.08 -5.93
CA VAL A 49 -1.69 2.10 -4.95
C VAL A 49 -2.99 1.63 -5.59
N GLU A 50 -3.38 2.17 -6.75
CA GLU A 50 -4.57 1.72 -7.48
C GLU A 50 -4.58 0.21 -7.72
N VAL A 51 -3.44 -0.33 -8.15
CA VAL A 51 -3.30 -1.76 -8.45
C VAL A 51 -3.35 -2.59 -7.17
N SER A 52 -2.69 -2.17 -6.08
CA SER A 52 -2.71 -2.90 -4.81
C SER A 52 -4.13 -2.99 -4.23
N LEU A 53 -4.90 -1.89 -4.27
CA LEU A 53 -6.29 -1.87 -3.84
C LEU A 53 -7.18 -2.78 -4.71
N LYS A 54 -6.96 -2.79 -6.02
CA LYS A 54 -7.65 -3.69 -6.95
C LYS A 54 -7.30 -5.16 -6.69
N MET A 55 -6.02 -5.46 -6.42
CA MET A 55 -5.58 -6.81 -6.07
C MET A 55 -6.24 -7.29 -4.78
N ALA A 56 -6.29 -6.45 -3.75
CA ALA A 56 -6.96 -6.75 -2.50
C ALA A 56 -8.46 -7.06 -2.70
N LEU A 57 -9.15 -6.22 -3.48
CA LEU A 57 -10.55 -6.43 -3.80
C LEU A 57 -10.78 -7.72 -4.59
N GLN A 58 -9.93 -7.99 -5.60
CA GLN A 58 -10.01 -9.21 -6.40
C GLN A 58 -9.74 -10.45 -5.56
N TYR A 59 -8.77 -10.41 -4.66
CA TYR A 59 -8.46 -11.48 -3.72
C TYR A 59 -9.69 -11.87 -2.88
N ASN A 60 -10.32 -10.91 -2.21
CA ASN A 60 -11.51 -11.14 -1.41
C ASN A 60 -12.69 -11.63 -2.26
N THR A 61 -12.89 -11.05 -3.44
CA THR A 61 -13.95 -11.46 -4.37
C THR A 61 -13.78 -12.92 -4.82
N ASN A 62 -12.56 -13.33 -5.13
CA ASN A 62 -12.24 -14.72 -5.53
C ASN A 62 -12.49 -15.72 -4.39
N GLN A 63 -12.44 -15.27 -3.15
CA GLN A 63 -12.77 -16.04 -1.95
C GLN A 63 -14.28 -16.03 -1.61
N GLY A 64 -15.09 -15.36 -2.44
CA GLY A 64 -16.53 -15.20 -2.19
C GLY A 64 -16.86 -14.21 -1.08
N ARG A 65 -15.92 -13.40 -0.64
CA ARG A 65 -16.08 -12.41 0.43
C ARG A 65 -16.51 -11.06 -0.15
N LYS A 66 -17.50 -10.43 0.49
CA LYS A 66 -17.96 -9.09 0.16
C LYS A 66 -17.37 -8.10 1.18
N ARG A 67 -16.19 -7.60 0.92
CA ARG A 67 -15.47 -6.65 1.77
C ARG A 67 -15.25 -5.33 1.01
N PRO A 68 -16.20 -4.40 1.04
CA PRO A 68 -16.13 -3.19 0.22
C PRO A 68 -15.28 -2.06 0.84
N LEU A 69 -14.97 -2.15 2.16
CA LEU A 69 -14.34 -1.05 2.88
C LEU A 69 -12.82 -1.14 2.84
N VAL A 70 -12.18 0.00 2.71
CA VAL A 70 -10.74 0.19 2.91
C VAL A 70 -10.54 0.97 4.20
N LEU A 71 -9.68 0.48 5.09
CA LEU A 71 -9.20 1.24 6.23
C LEU A 71 -7.98 2.05 5.81
N ALA A 72 -7.90 3.31 6.21
CA ALA A 72 -6.78 4.21 5.94
C ALA A 72 -6.55 5.15 7.12
N LEU A 73 -5.46 5.89 7.10
CA LEU A 73 -5.15 6.84 8.16
C LEU A 73 -5.64 8.25 7.81
N GLU A 74 -6.07 9.00 8.81
CA GLU A 74 -6.24 10.45 8.70
C GLU A 74 -4.92 11.10 8.27
N HIS A 75 -4.98 12.14 7.46
CA HIS A 75 -3.83 12.85 6.88
C HIS A 75 -2.93 11.99 5.97
N ALA A 76 -3.40 10.84 5.50
CA ALA A 76 -2.64 10.02 4.57
C ALA A 76 -2.62 10.62 3.16
N TYR A 77 -1.51 10.41 2.45
CA TYR A 77 -1.39 10.70 1.03
C TYR A 77 -0.90 9.46 0.28
N HIS A 78 -1.65 9.02 -0.71
CA HIS A 78 -1.36 7.80 -1.47
C HIS A 78 -1.26 8.03 -2.98
N GLY A 79 -1.26 9.30 -3.42
CA GLY A 79 -1.14 9.68 -4.82
C GLY A 79 -2.36 10.40 -5.38
N ASP A 80 -2.32 10.69 -6.70
CA ASP A 80 -3.23 11.62 -7.37
C ASP A 80 -4.18 10.95 -8.36
N THR A 81 -4.26 9.62 -8.40
CA THR A 81 -5.32 8.93 -9.12
C THR A 81 -6.60 8.89 -8.27
N PHE A 82 -7.77 8.77 -8.89
CA PHE A 82 -9.05 8.89 -8.17
C PHE A 82 -9.16 7.99 -6.94
N LYS A 83 -8.77 6.73 -7.03
CA LYS A 83 -8.86 5.83 -5.86
C LYS A 83 -7.74 6.08 -4.85
N ALA A 84 -6.55 6.48 -5.31
CA ALA A 84 -5.48 6.90 -4.41
C ALA A 84 -5.86 8.15 -3.61
N MET A 85 -6.51 9.14 -4.25
CA MET A 85 -7.08 10.32 -3.57
C MET A 85 -8.19 9.93 -2.59
N GLU A 86 -9.05 8.98 -2.95
CA GLU A 86 -10.16 8.52 -2.12
C GLU A 86 -9.70 7.84 -0.82
N VAL A 87 -8.60 7.07 -0.87
CA VAL A 87 -8.00 6.46 0.32
C VAL A 87 -7.05 7.40 1.08
N GLY A 88 -6.63 8.49 0.45
CA GLY A 88 -5.96 9.60 1.11
C GLY A 88 -6.93 10.41 1.97
N ASP A 89 -6.39 11.27 2.82
CA ASP A 89 -7.15 12.23 3.63
C ASP A 89 -6.46 13.59 3.61
N ASP A 90 -6.29 14.12 2.40
CA ASP A 90 -5.63 15.39 2.14
C ASP A 90 -6.67 16.43 1.69
N GLU A 91 -7.05 17.29 2.61
CA GLU A 91 -8.02 18.36 2.35
C GLU A 91 -7.42 19.53 1.54
N ASP A 92 -6.11 19.69 1.54
CA ASP A 92 -5.44 20.82 0.90
C ASP A 92 -5.31 20.64 -0.61
N TYR A 93 -4.95 19.41 -1.07
CA TYR A 93 -4.68 19.12 -2.48
C TYR A 93 -5.87 18.53 -3.23
N HIS A 94 -6.73 17.76 -2.55
CA HIS A 94 -7.75 16.95 -3.19
C HIS A 94 -9.19 17.39 -2.92
N PHE A 95 -9.42 18.54 -2.28
CA PHE A 95 -10.76 19.02 -1.87
C PHE A 95 -11.81 19.01 -2.99
N ALA A 96 -11.40 19.19 -4.25
CA ALA A 96 -12.30 19.19 -5.40
C ALA A 96 -12.73 17.77 -5.85
N PHE A 97 -12.07 16.72 -5.34
CA PHE A 97 -12.25 15.34 -5.79
C PHE A 97 -12.78 14.43 -4.68
N GLU A 98 -13.33 15.02 -3.62
CA GLU A 98 -13.80 14.29 -2.45
C GLU A 98 -14.89 13.27 -2.81
N SER A 99 -14.51 12.01 -2.79
CA SER A 99 -15.40 10.86 -2.76
C SER A 99 -14.80 9.85 -1.82
N LYS A 100 -15.21 9.86 -0.56
CA LYS A 100 -14.72 8.91 0.47
C LYS A 100 -15.62 7.68 0.59
N SER A 101 -16.32 7.31 -0.49
CA SER A 101 -17.22 6.16 -0.51
C SER A 101 -16.43 4.84 -0.31
N GLY A 102 -16.74 4.12 0.77
CA GLY A 102 -16.11 2.85 1.08
C GLY A 102 -14.72 2.98 1.71
N VAL A 103 -14.36 4.14 2.28
CA VAL A 103 -13.12 4.33 3.04
C VAL A 103 -13.46 4.76 4.47
N VAL A 104 -12.77 4.16 5.43
CA VAL A 104 -12.82 4.52 6.85
C VAL A 104 -11.47 5.09 7.23
N HIS A 105 -11.42 6.35 7.63
CA HIS A 105 -10.20 7.01 8.11
C HIS A 105 -10.16 6.98 9.64
N ILE A 106 -8.98 6.69 10.18
CA ILE A 106 -8.72 6.66 11.62
C ILE A 106 -7.42 7.42 11.96
N PRO A 107 -7.32 8.01 13.15
CA PRO A 107 -6.05 8.56 13.63
C PRO A 107 -5.02 7.45 13.91
N THR A 108 -3.75 7.83 14.06
CA THR A 108 -2.64 6.93 14.39
C THR A 108 -2.62 6.50 15.86
N GLU A 109 -3.78 6.11 16.39
CA GLU A 109 -3.98 5.71 17.79
C GLU A 109 -4.43 4.25 17.85
N ILE A 110 -3.78 3.45 18.73
CA ILE A 110 -4.07 2.01 18.86
C ILE A 110 -5.55 1.77 19.21
N GLN A 111 -6.12 2.58 20.09
CA GLN A 111 -7.53 2.44 20.47
C GLN A 111 -8.46 2.64 19.27
N ALA A 112 -8.24 3.66 18.46
CA ALA A 112 -9.05 3.91 17.26
C ALA A 112 -8.92 2.78 16.22
N LEU A 113 -7.73 2.20 16.11
CA LEU A 113 -7.48 1.04 15.26
C LEU A 113 -8.28 -0.19 15.75
N GLU A 114 -8.24 -0.49 17.04
CA GLU A 114 -8.98 -1.61 17.63
C GLU A 114 -10.50 -1.44 17.49
N GLU A 115 -11.02 -0.24 17.76
CA GLU A 115 -12.44 0.09 17.59
C GLU A 115 -12.88 -0.04 16.11
N ALA A 116 -12.02 0.35 15.16
CA ALA A 116 -12.31 0.20 13.74
C ALA A 116 -12.37 -1.29 13.31
N PHE A 117 -11.43 -2.10 13.79
CA PHE A 117 -11.46 -3.54 13.52
C PHE A 117 -12.65 -4.23 14.20
N GLU A 118 -12.94 -3.93 15.46
CA GLU A 118 -14.12 -4.45 16.16
C GLU A 118 -15.41 -4.17 15.37
N LYS A 119 -15.52 -2.98 14.79
CA LYS A 119 -16.73 -2.54 14.09
C LYS A 119 -16.83 -3.02 12.65
N TYR A 120 -15.72 -3.10 11.91
CA TYR A 120 -15.75 -3.21 10.47
C TYR A 120 -15.03 -4.46 9.89
N HIS A 121 -14.39 -5.31 10.70
CA HIS A 121 -13.53 -6.41 10.21
C HIS A 121 -14.17 -7.29 9.14
N ASP A 122 -15.47 -7.56 9.23
CA ASP A 122 -16.20 -8.38 8.23
C ASP A 122 -16.33 -7.69 6.87
N GLU A 123 -16.26 -6.36 6.85
CA GLU A 123 -16.38 -5.54 5.63
C GLU A 123 -15.05 -5.00 5.14
N LEU A 124 -13.97 -5.08 5.94
CA LEU A 124 -12.66 -4.57 5.56
C LEU A 124 -12.00 -5.42 4.48
N ASN A 125 -11.75 -4.79 3.34
CA ASN A 125 -10.98 -5.35 2.24
C ASN A 125 -9.49 -5.38 2.56
N CYS A 126 -8.97 -4.23 2.97
CA CYS A 126 -7.57 -4.03 3.33
C CYS A 126 -7.43 -2.82 4.25
N PHE A 127 -6.26 -2.73 4.89
CA PHE A 127 -5.76 -1.54 5.56
C PHE A 127 -4.53 -1.04 4.82
N ILE A 128 -4.54 0.22 4.37
CA ILE A 128 -3.41 0.87 3.70
C ILE A 128 -2.79 1.93 4.59
N VAL A 129 -1.46 1.96 4.68
CA VAL A 129 -0.72 2.91 5.53
C VAL A 129 0.58 3.37 4.87
N GLU A 130 0.96 4.62 5.11
CA GLU A 130 2.35 5.10 5.00
C GLU A 130 3.07 4.73 6.30
N PRO A 131 3.98 3.74 6.33
CA PRO A 131 4.49 3.23 7.60
C PRO A 131 5.51 4.19 8.26
N LEU A 132 5.33 4.45 9.56
CA LEU A 132 6.10 5.34 10.45
C LEU A 132 6.00 6.84 10.15
N LEU A 133 5.81 7.23 8.92
CA LEU A 133 5.85 8.63 8.51
C LEU A 133 4.83 8.90 7.42
N GLN A 134 3.87 9.76 7.70
CA GLN A 134 2.96 10.35 6.73
C GLN A 134 3.66 11.58 6.10
N GLY A 135 4.19 11.41 4.88
CA GLY A 135 5.04 12.42 4.26
C GLY A 135 4.28 13.69 3.88
N ALA A 136 3.46 13.64 2.85
CA ALA A 136 2.71 14.78 2.34
C ALA A 136 1.69 15.31 3.35
N GLY A 137 1.14 14.47 4.21
CA GLY A 137 0.23 14.83 5.30
C GLY A 137 0.87 15.62 6.44
N GLY A 138 2.04 16.21 6.24
CA GLY A 138 2.69 17.13 7.18
C GLY A 138 3.86 16.51 7.95
N MET A 139 4.54 15.51 7.40
CA MET A 139 5.70 14.84 8.02
C MET A 139 5.37 14.29 9.42
N ARG A 140 4.19 13.70 9.57
CA ARG A 140 3.67 13.19 10.84
C ARG A 140 4.30 11.82 11.13
N MET A 141 5.00 11.71 12.24
CA MET A 141 5.58 10.46 12.70
C MET A 141 4.70 9.82 13.77
N TYR A 142 4.65 8.48 13.77
CA TYR A 142 3.98 7.71 14.79
C TYR A 142 4.78 6.46 15.18
N ASP A 143 4.46 5.86 16.31
CA ASP A 143 5.25 4.79 16.90
C ASP A 143 5.04 3.45 16.18
N ILE A 144 6.08 2.65 16.11
CA ILE A 144 6.07 1.32 15.49
C ILE A 144 5.08 0.34 16.15
N SER A 145 4.73 0.57 17.42
CA SER A 145 3.73 -0.26 18.13
C SER A 145 2.37 -0.23 17.45
N PHE A 146 1.99 0.91 16.82
CA PHE A 146 0.78 1.00 16.03
C PHE A 146 0.80 0.02 14.85
N LEU A 147 1.89 -0.03 14.09
CA LEU A 147 2.03 -0.94 12.95
C LEU A 147 2.06 -2.41 13.36
N LYS A 148 2.73 -2.73 14.48
CA LYS A 148 2.72 -4.08 15.04
C LYS A 148 1.30 -4.52 15.42
N ARG A 149 0.56 -3.63 16.08
CA ARG A 149 -0.83 -3.91 16.42
C ARG A 149 -1.71 -4.04 15.17
N ALA A 150 -1.47 -3.20 14.16
CA ALA A 150 -2.14 -3.30 12.86
C ALA A 150 -1.89 -4.67 12.19
N ARG A 151 -0.66 -5.18 12.24
CA ARG A 151 -0.32 -6.49 11.71
C ARG A 151 -1.06 -7.60 12.46
N GLU A 152 -1.04 -7.57 13.80
CA GLU A 152 -1.76 -8.55 14.62
C GLU A 152 -3.26 -8.60 14.29
N LEU A 153 -3.91 -7.44 14.20
CA LEU A 153 -5.34 -7.36 13.88
C LEU A 153 -5.63 -7.80 12.44
N CYS A 154 -4.77 -7.42 11.49
CA CYS A 154 -4.91 -7.87 10.11
C CYS A 154 -4.80 -9.40 10.00
N ASP A 155 -3.91 -10.03 10.74
CA ASP A 155 -3.77 -11.48 10.79
C ASP A 155 -4.97 -12.15 11.49
N GLU A 156 -5.42 -11.61 12.61
CA GLU A 156 -6.55 -12.12 13.37
C GLU A 156 -7.85 -12.14 12.55
N TYR A 157 -8.11 -11.06 11.80
CA TYR A 157 -9.36 -10.89 11.04
C TYR A 157 -9.23 -11.19 9.54
N ASP A 158 -8.07 -11.68 9.10
CA ASP A 158 -7.77 -11.99 7.69
C ASP A 158 -8.05 -10.78 6.77
N VAL A 159 -7.53 -9.61 7.17
CA VAL A 159 -7.55 -8.35 6.42
C VAL A 159 -6.18 -8.12 5.79
N LEU A 160 -6.13 -7.75 4.52
CA LEU A 160 -4.86 -7.48 3.85
C LEU A 160 -4.25 -6.16 4.34
N LEU A 161 -2.96 -6.18 4.69
CA LEU A 161 -2.20 -4.98 5.07
C LEU A 161 -1.33 -4.53 3.90
N ILE A 162 -1.51 -3.28 3.48
CA ILE A 162 -0.76 -2.64 2.39
C ILE A 162 0.15 -1.57 2.99
N PHE A 163 1.45 -1.74 2.84
CA PHE A 163 2.43 -0.71 3.18
C PHE A 163 2.78 0.13 1.95
N ASP A 164 2.42 1.40 1.98
CA ASP A 164 2.89 2.39 1.02
C ASP A 164 4.28 2.89 1.43
N GLU A 165 5.29 2.22 0.93
CA GLU A 165 6.69 2.54 1.21
C GLU A 165 7.37 3.38 0.12
N VAL A 166 6.59 4.13 -0.66
CA VAL A 166 7.14 5.04 -1.68
C VAL A 166 8.11 6.04 -1.06
N ALA A 167 7.80 6.58 0.12
CA ALA A 167 8.67 7.51 0.84
C ALA A 167 9.62 6.82 1.84
N THR A 168 9.21 5.72 2.45
CA THR A 168 9.89 5.11 3.61
C THR A 168 10.80 3.94 3.27
N GLY A 169 10.62 3.31 2.12
CA GLY A 169 11.40 2.15 1.69
C GLY A 169 12.84 2.46 1.28
N PHE A 170 13.55 1.42 0.90
CA PHE A 170 14.91 1.45 0.38
C PHE A 170 15.94 2.13 1.30
N GLY A 171 15.79 1.95 2.62
CA GLY A 171 16.74 2.43 3.61
C GLY A 171 16.45 3.82 4.17
N ARG A 172 15.35 4.47 3.78
CA ARG A 172 15.01 5.84 4.21
C ARG A 172 14.88 5.96 5.73
N THR A 173 14.31 4.97 6.38
CA THR A 173 14.08 4.93 7.83
C THR A 173 15.18 4.22 8.62
N GLY A 174 16.26 3.80 7.94
CA GLY A 174 17.37 3.05 8.55
C GLY A 174 17.29 1.53 8.34
N ASN A 175 16.13 0.99 8.02
CA ASN A 175 15.92 -0.39 7.59
C ASN A 175 15.65 -0.42 6.09
N ARG A 176 15.80 -1.58 5.43
CA ARG A 176 15.51 -1.71 3.99
C ARG A 176 14.07 -1.28 3.69
N PHE A 177 13.15 -1.83 4.47
CA PHE A 177 11.74 -1.48 4.49
C PHE A 177 11.25 -1.41 5.94
N VAL A 178 10.18 -0.65 6.21
CA VAL A 178 9.54 -0.65 7.52
C VAL A 178 8.86 -2.00 7.77
N ALA A 179 8.41 -2.66 6.74
CA ALA A 179 7.87 -4.02 6.80
C ALA A 179 8.87 -5.05 7.41
N ASP A 180 10.18 -4.78 7.40
CA ASP A 180 11.18 -5.60 8.12
C ASP A 180 10.99 -5.59 9.66
N LEU A 181 10.21 -4.66 10.20
CA LEU A 181 10.05 -4.42 11.65
C LEU A 181 8.72 -4.95 12.22
N VAL A 182 7.83 -5.46 11.36
CA VAL A 182 6.42 -5.74 11.67
C VAL A 182 6.04 -7.19 11.42
#